data_6de11daaf7a5c6aee1244d423704258f
#
_entry.id   6de11daaf7a5c6aee1244d423704258f
#
_cell.length_a   1.000
_cell.length_b   1.000
_cell.length_c   1.000
_cell.angle_alpha   90.00
_cell.angle_beta   90.00
_cell.angle_gamma   90.00
#
_symmetry.space_group_name_H-M   'P 1'
#
loop_
_entity.id
_entity.type
_entity.pdbx_description
1 polymer ?
#
loop_
_entity_poly.entity_id
_entity_poly.type
_entity_poly.pdbx_seq_one_letter_code
_entity_poly.pdbx_strand_id
1 'polypeptide(L)'
;MSSSIKVIKEQNIIDLENIVVQFPSRDGSLFGRKKFTAVNNVSLGIKAGETIGLVGESGCGKSTLANVIIGLLKPTSGLVKFNGLQMQYGSSEARKQFGRQVSVIFQDPATALNPRMKVLDILRDPMDIHNVLQPHEREKRVYDLLSRVGLPRSAAQVEPTRLSGGQKQRVAIARALALNPKLIV
;
A
#
# COMPACT_ATOMS: atom_id res chain seq x y z
N MET A 1 -15.96 13.03 -43.58
CA MET A 1 -14.91 12.64 -42.65
C MET A 1 -15.49 12.79 -41.22
N SER A 2 -15.92 11.71 -40.61
CA SER A 2 -16.51 11.74 -39.29
C SER A 2 -15.39 11.65 -38.26
N SER A 3 -15.11 12.75 -37.54
CA SER A 3 -14.16 12.78 -36.44
C SER A 3 -14.85 12.18 -35.21
N SER A 4 -14.54 10.92 -34.92
CA SER A 4 -14.96 10.26 -33.69
C SER A 4 -14.31 10.95 -32.50
N ILE A 5 -15.10 11.66 -31.70
CA ILE A 5 -14.65 12.19 -30.40
C ILE A 5 -14.38 10.98 -29.49
N LYS A 6 -13.10 10.71 -29.24
CA LYS A 6 -12.68 9.71 -28.28
C LYS A 6 -12.88 10.29 -26.89
N VAL A 7 -14.00 9.97 -26.25
CA VAL A 7 -14.21 10.29 -24.83
C VAL A 7 -13.17 9.49 -24.04
N ILE A 8 -12.11 10.15 -23.56
CA ILE A 8 -11.17 9.56 -22.62
C ILE A 8 -11.93 9.47 -21.29
N LYS A 9 -12.49 8.29 -21.00
CA LYS A 9 -13.04 8.00 -19.69
C LYS A 9 -11.88 8.05 -18.70
N GLU A 10 -11.90 8.99 -17.76
CA GLU A 10 -10.94 9.01 -16.65
C GLU A 10 -10.99 7.64 -15.96
N GLN A 11 -9.92 6.90 -16.09
CA GLN A 11 -9.84 5.53 -15.58
C GLN A 11 -9.44 5.60 -14.10
N ASN A 12 -10.22 4.95 -13.23
CA ASN A 12 -9.84 4.79 -11.85
C ASN A 12 -8.55 3.96 -11.72
N ILE A 13 -7.70 4.33 -10.77
CA ILE A 13 -6.51 3.57 -10.42
C ILE A 13 -6.90 2.32 -9.61
N ILE A 14 -7.94 2.45 -8.77
CA ILE A 14 -8.57 1.36 -8.03
C ILE A 14 -10.07 1.40 -8.27
N ASP A 15 -10.66 0.24 -8.52
CA ASP A 15 -12.10 0.01 -8.48
C ASP A 15 -12.41 -1.14 -7.53
N LEU A 16 -13.27 -0.88 -6.58
CA LEU A 16 -13.89 -1.85 -5.71
C LEU A 16 -15.34 -2.01 -6.13
N GLU A 17 -15.78 -3.22 -6.42
CA GLU A 17 -17.16 -3.51 -6.83
C GLU A 17 -17.79 -4.53 -5.87
N ASN A 18 -18.79 -4.09 -5.10
CA ASN A 18 -19.59 -4.91 -4.18
C ASN A 18 -18.73 -5.75 -3.20
N ILE A 19 -17.71 -5.12 -2.60
CA ILE A 19 -16.77 -5.80 -1.71
C ILE A 19 -17.47 -6.24 -0.43
N VAL A 20 -17.36 -7.54 -0.14
CA VAL A 20 -17.75 -8.14 1.13
C VAL A 20 -16.55 -8.82 1.75
N VAL A 21 -16.32 -8.60 3.04
CA VAL A 21 -15.29 -9.31 3.82
C VAL A 21 -15.94 -9.89 5.06
N GLN A 22 -15.83 -11.22 5.21
CA GLN A 22 -16.34 -11.97 6.35
C GLN A 22 -15.21 -12.73 7.02
N PHE A 23 -15.20 -12.71 8.34
CA PHE A 23 -14.31 -13.51 9.17
C PHE A 23 -15.10 -14.55 9.96
N PRO A 24 -14.52 -15.72 10.27
CA PRO A 24 -15.13 -16.68 11.20
C PRO A 24 -15.30 -16.01 12.57
N SER A 25 -16.50 -16.09 13.16
CA SER A 25 -16.71 -15.66 14.54
C SER A 25 -16.11 -16.71 15.50
N ARG A 26 -15.51 -16.21 16.59
CA ARG A 26 -14.93 -17.07 17.65
C ARG A 26 -15.95 -17.50 18.71
N ASP A 27 -17.24 -17.17 18.55
CA ASP A 27 -18.25 -17.62 19.50
C ASP A 27 -18.32 -19.15 19.46
N GLY A 28 -17.96 -19.77 20.57
CA GLY A 28 -17.78 -21.21 20.76
C GLY A 28 -19.04 -22.07 20.66
N SER A 29 -19.94 -21.75 19.77
CA SER A 29 -21.09 -22.58 19.43
C SER A 29 -20.64 -23.81 18.64
N LEU A 30 -20.83 -24.99 19.23
CA LEU A 30 -20.60 -26.30 18.58
C LEU A 30 -21.50 -26.52 17.34
N PHE A 31 -22.53 -25.70 17.17
CA PHE A 31 -23.48 -25.76 16.05
C PHE A 31 -23.50 -24.42 15.30
N GLY A 32 -22.78 -24.37 14.18
CA GLY A 32 -22.82 -23.29 13.20
C GLY A 32 -21.68 -22.27 13.35
N ARG A 33 -20.79 -22.21 12.34
CA ARG A 33 -19.77 -21.17 12.22
C ARG A 33 -20.43 -19.83 11.88
N LYS A 34 -20.81 -19.05 12.91
CA LYS A 34 -21.22 -17.66 12.70
C LYS A 34 -20.09 -16.90 12.01
N LYS A 35 -20.41 -16.09 11.03
CA LYS A 35 -19.47 -15.21 10.35
C LYS A 35 -19.72 -13.78 10.81
N PHE A 36 -18.65 -13.04 11.06
CA PHE A 36 -18.68 -11.61 11.29
C PHE A 36 -18.39 -10.90 9.97
N THR A 37 -19.27 -10.01 9.53
CA THR A 37 -19.09 -9.23 8.32
C THR A 37 -18.42 -7.91 8.66
N ALA A 38 -17.13 -7.79 8.32
CA ALA A 38 -16.32 -6.60 8.58
C ALA A 38 -16.49 -5.51 7.50
N VAL A 39 -16.74 -5.91 6.25
CA VAL A 39 -17.05 -5.02 5.13
C VAL A 39 -18.27 -5.61 4.43
N ASN A 40 -19.30 -4.78 4.21
CA ASN A 40 -20.56 -5.22 3.64
C ASN A 40 -20.93 -4.40 2.40
N ASN A 41 -20.80 -5.00 1.23
CA ASN A 41 -21.23 -4.49 -0.07
C ASN A 41 -20.71 -3.06 -0.37
N VAL A 42 -19.41 -2.84 -0.21
CA VAL A 42 -18.77 -1.54 -0.48
C VAL A 42 -18.30 -1.48 -1.92
N SER A 43 -18.69 -0.40 -2.62
CA SER A 43 -18.14 -0.05 -3.93
C SER A 43 -17.46 1.32 -3.84
N LEU A 44 -16.27 1.45 -4.40
CA LEU A 44 -15.46 2.66 -4.33
C LEU A 44 -14.53 2.72 -5.55
N GLY A 45 -14.52 3.85 -6.24
CA GLY A 45 -13.52 4.16 -7.27
C GLY A 45 -12.55 5.23 -6.78
N ILE A 46 -11.26 5.07 -7.04
CA ILE A 46 -10.22 6.04 -6.74
C ILE A 46 -9.51 6.42 -8.03
N LYS A 47 -9.52 7.70 -8.37
CA LYS A 47 -8.87 8.23 -9.58
C LYS A 47 -7.37 8.49 -9.34
N ALA A 48 -6.62 8.55 -10.42
CA ALA A 48 -5.22 8.99 -10.34
C ALA A 48 -5.13 10.44 -9.85
N GLY A 49 -4.23 10.70 -8.88
CA GLY A 49 -4.05 12.02 -8.26
C GLY A 49 -5.12 12.40 -7.24
N GLU A 50 -6.09 11.53 -6.96
CA GLU A 50 -7.11 11.75 -5.95
C GLU A 50 -6.60 11.36 -4.55
N THR A 51 -7.05 12.10 -3.54
CA THR A 51 -6.84 11.76 -2.12
C THR A 51 -8.19 11.47 -1.49
N ILE A 52 -8.37 10.26 -0.95
CA ILE A 52 -9.61 9.83 -0.29
C ILE A 52 -9.34 9.55 1.19
N GLY A 53 -10.17 10.12 2.07
CA GLY A 53 -10.19 9.82 3.50
C GLY A 53 -11.26 8.78 3.85
N LEU A 54 -10.86 7.66 4.48
CA LEU A 54 -11.79 6.71 5.07
C LEU A 54 -12.09 7.12 6.52
N VAL A 55 -13.32 7.57 6.78
CA VAL A 55 -13.77 8.04 8.10
C VAL A 55 -14.83 7.09 8.66
N GLY A 56 -14.86 6.92 9.97
CA GLY A 56 -15.85 6.11 10.67
C GLY A 56 -15.35 5.68 12.05
N GLU A 57 -16.21 5.08 12.84
CA GLU A 57 -15.92 4.62 14.20
C GLU A 57 -14.86 3.51 14.25
N SER A 58 -14.28 3.29 15.44
CA SER A 58 -13.35 2.17 15.63
C SER A 58 -14.08 0.84 15.37
N GLY A 59 -13.43 -0.06 14.62
CA GLY A 59 -14.02 -1.37 14.29
C GLY A 59 -15.00 -1.41 13.11
N CYS A 60 -15.33 -0.27 12.47
CA CYS A 60 -16.27 -0.25 11.33
C CYS A 60 -15.70 -0.81 10.00
N GLY A 61 -14.51 -1.40 10.00
CA GLY A 61 -13.96 -2.08 8.82
C GLY A 61 -12.99 -1.26 7.96
N LYS A 62 -12.58 -0.03 8.35
CA LYS A 62 -11.64 0.81 7.57
C LYS A 62 -10.34 0.08 7.25
N SER A 63 -9.68 -0.46 8.27
CA SER A 63 -8.42 -1.19 8.11
C SER A 63 -8.59 -2.47 7.29
N THR A 64 -9.75 -3.11 7.39
CA THR A 64 -10.09 -4.29 6.58
C THR A 64 -10.23 -3.89 5.10
N LEU A 65 -10.92 -2.79 4.81
CA LEU A 65 -11.05 -2.27 3.45
C LEU A 65 -9.70 -1.82 2.89
N ALA A 66 -8.88 -1.12 3.70
CA ALA A 66 -7.51 -0.75 3.32
C ALA A 66 -6.67 -1.99 2.97
N ASN A 67 -6.75 -3.07 3.76
CA ASN A 67 -6.07 -4.33 3.47
C ASN A 67 -6.54 -5.01 2.16
N VAL A 68 -7.81 -4.83 1.79
CA VAL A 68 -8.32 -5.26 0.48
C VAL A 68 -7.72 -4.42 -0.64
N ILE A 69 -7.70 -3.09 -0.48
CA ILE A 69 -7.16 -2.14 -1.47
C ILE A 69 -5.67 -2.42 -1.75
N ILE A 70 -4.88 -2.70 -0.71
CA ILE A 70 -3.44 -2.99 -0.86
C ILE A 70 -3.12 -4.45 -1.21
N GLY A 71 -4.15 -5.27 -1.42
CA GLY A 71 -3.99 -6.67 -1.83
C GLY A 71 -3.52 -7.64 -0.75
N LEU A 72 -3.45 -7.22 0.51
CA LEU A 72 -3.10 -8.10 1.63
C LEU A 72 -4.25 -9.02 2.04
N LEU A 73 -5.49 -8.63 1.74
CA LEU A 73 -6.68 -9.38 2.07
C LEU A 73 -7.53 -9.61 0.81
N LYS A 74 -7.78 -10.88 0.49
CA LYS A 74 -8.73 -11.23 -0.55
C LYS A 74 -10.16 -11.04 -0.01
N PRO A 75 -11.05 -10.32 -0.70
CA PRO A 75 -12.44 -10.21 -0.28
C PRO A 75 -13.15 -11.57 -0.35
N THR A 76 -14.20 -11.73 0.47
CA THR A 76 -15.08 -12.92 0.44
C THR A 76 -15.88 -12.96 -0.84
N SER A 77 -16.36 -11.79 -1.30
CA SER A 77 -16.99 -11.59 -2.60
C SER A 77 -16.77 -10.17 -3.09
N GLY A 78 -17.10 -9.91 -4.35
CA GLY A 78 -16.84 -8.65 -5.04
C GLY A 78 -15.57 -8.71 -5.88
N LEU A 79 -15.29 -7.61 -6.57
CA LEU A 79 -14.15 -7.50 -7.48
C LEU A 79 -13.27 -6.31 -7.11
N VAL A 80 -11.97 -6.51 -7.15
CA VAL A 80 -10.97 -5.44 -7.03
C VAL A 80 -10.24 -5.34 -8.36
N LYS A 81 -10.21 -4.14 -8.92
CA LYS A 81 -9.45 -3.85 -10.14
C LYS A 81 -8.39 -2.79 -9.85
N PHE A 82 -7.22 -2.97 -10.42
CA PHE A 82 -6.13 -1.99 -10.39
C PHE A 82 -5.75 -1.63 -11.82
N ASN A 83 -5.79 -0.35 -12.17
CA ASN A 83 -5.63 0.12 -13.56
C ASN A 83 -6.53 -0.63 -14.54
N GLY A 84 -7.79 -0.89 -14.18
CA GLY A 84 -8.77 -1.62 -14.99
C GLY A 84 -8.58 -3.13 -15.06
N LEU A 85 -7.49 -3.70 -14.51
CA LEU A 85 -7.23 -5.13 -14.49
C LEU A 85 -7.66 -5.75 -13.16
N GLN A 86 -8.40 -6.86 -13.22
CA GLN A 86 -8.82 -7.58 -12.03
C GLN A 86 -7.61 -8.10 -11.24
N MET A 87 -7.60 -7.85 -9.93
CA MET A 87 -6.54 -8.29 -9.05
C MET A 87 -6.53 -9.81 -8.91
N GLN A 88 -5.38 -10.41 -9.13
CA GLN A 88 -5.19 -11.87 -8.99
C GLN A 88 -4.57 -12.19 -7.64
N TYR A 89 -5.33 -12.89 -6.79
CA TYR A 89 -4.87 -13.39 -5.51
C TYR A 89 -4.29 -14.80 -5.66
N GLY A 90 -3.15 -15.06 -5.02
CA GLY A 90 -2.53 -16.40 -5.03
C GLY A 90 -1.32 -16.57 -5.95
N SER A 91 -1.13 -15.73 -6.96
CA SER A 91 0.10 -15.70 -7.76
C SER A 91 1.18 -14.86 -7.09
N SER A 92 2.36 -15.43 -6.88
CA SER A 92 3.53 -14.71 -6.34
C SER A 92 3.96 -13.58 -7.27
N GLU A 93 3.95 -13.83 -8.58
CA GLU A 93 4.31 -12.83 -9.59
C GLU A 93 3.32 -11.67 -9.64
N ALA A 94 2.01 -11.97 -9.63
CA ALA A 94 0.98 -10.94 -9.59
C ALA A 94 1.10 -10.06 -8.33
N ARG A 95 1.39 -10.66 -7.17
CA ARG A 95 1.64 -9.92 -5.92
C ARG A 95 2.88 -9.03 -6.03
N LYS A 96 3.96 -9.53 -6.62
CA LYS A 96 5.19 -8.76 -6.82
C LYS A 96 4.95 -7.57 -7.76
N GLN A 97 4.25 -7.78 -8.88
CA GLN A 97 3.90 -6.71 -9.83
C GLN A 97 2.99 -5.65 -9.18
N PHE A 98 2.02 -6.08 -8.40
CA PHE A 98 1.12 -5.19 -7.66
C PHE A 98 1.88 -4.40 -6.59
N GLY A 99 2.68 -5.07 -5.76
CA GLY A 99 3.49 -4.44 -4.70
C GLY A 99 4.52 -3.44 -5.22
N ARG A 100 4.92 -3.52 -6.49
CA ARG A 100 5.76 -2.49 -7.14
C ARG A 100 4.99 -1.18 -7.39
N GLN A 101 3.67 -1.23 -7.51
CA GLN A 101 2.84 -0.10 -7.89
C GLN A 101 2.03 0.47 -6.72
N VAL A 102 1.88 -0.29 -5.65
CA VAL A 102 1.11 0.10 -4.46
C VAL A 102 2.01 0.05 -3.24
N SER A 103 1.98 1.09 -2.43
CA SER A 103 2.77 1.19 -1.21
C SER A 103 1.91 1.49 0.00
N VAL A 104 2.40 1.15 1.18
CA VAL A 104 1.70 1.32 2.46
C VAL A 104 2.56 2.09 3.44
N ILE A 105 1.94 3.03 4.14
CA ILE A 105 2.53 3.71 5.29
C ILE A 105 1.74 3.27 6.53
N PHE A 106 2.35 2.44 7.38
CA PHE A 106 1.70 1.95 8.57
C PHE A 106 1.54 3.05 9.63
N GLN A 107 0.51 2.92 10.46
CA GLN A 107 0.18 3.87 11.52
C GLN A 107 1.31 4.03 12.54
N ASP A 108 2.03 2.95 12.86
CA ASP A 108 3.21 2.99 13.72
C ASP A 108 4.49 2.77 12.87
N PRO A 109 5.19 3.85 12.51
CA PRO A 109 6.41 3.76 11.73
C PRO A 109 7.56 3.08 12.50
N ALA A 110 7.51 3.07 13.84
CA ALA A 110 8.57 2.45 14.64
C ALA A 110 8.60 0.94 14.46
N THR A 111 7.42 0.30 14.33
CA THR A 111 7.31 -1.15 14.07
C THR A 111 7.54 -1.51 12.60
N ALA A 112 7.41 -0.53 11.69
CA ALA A 112 7.55 -0.74 10.26
C ALA A 112 9.03 -0.72 9.78
N LEU A 113 9.96 -0.21 10.58
CA LEU A 113 11.37 -0.11 10.24
C LEU A 113 12.18 -1.15 11.02
N ASN A 114 12.99 -1.94 10.31
CA ASN A 114 13.88 -2.89 10.98
C ASN A 114 14.94 -2.13 11.80
N PRO A 115 14.97 -2.27 13.14
CA PRO A 115 15.85 -1.47 14.00
C PRO A 115 17.33 -1.81 13.85
N ARG A 116 17.67 -2.94 13.19
CA ARG A 116 19.05 -3.42 12.99
C ARG A 116 19.63 -3.03 11.63
N MET A 117 18.84 -2.40 10.77
CA MET A 117 19.30 -1.96 9.45
C MET A 117 19.57 -0.47 9.46
N LYS A 118 20.56 -0.01 8.71
CA LYS A 118 20.75 1.42 8.45
C LYS A 118 19.60 1.96 7.59
N VAL A 119 19.31 3.24 7.71
CA VAL A 119 18.30 3.91 6.88
C VAL A 119 18.58 3.73 5.39
N LEU A 120 19.86 3.76 4.98
CA LEU A 120 20.27 3.48 3.61
C LEU A 120 19.70 2.15 3.11
N ASP A 121 19.93 1.09 3.89
CA ASP A 121 19.51 -0.27 3.52
C ASP A 121 17.98 -0.41 3.54
N ILE A 122 17.31 0.19 4.53
CA ILE A 122 15.84 0.23 4.61
C ILE A 122 15.22 0.88 3.38
N LEU A 123 15.79 1.98 2.88
CA LEU A 123 15.28 2.69 1.71
C LEU A 123 15.66 2.00 0.40
N ARG A 124 16.78 1.26 0.38
CA ARG A 124 17.22 0.50 -0.78
C ARG A 124 16.48 -0.81 -0.96
N ASP A 125 16.08 -1.47 0.15
CA ASP A 125 15.46 -2.79 0.19
C ASP A 125 14.30 -2.98 -0.81
N PRO A 126 13.32 -2.07 -0.95
CA PRO A 126 12.28 -2.22 -1.97
C PRO A 126 12.83 -2.28 -3.40
N MET A 127 13.87 -1.50 -3.70
CA MET A 127 14.50 -1.48 -5.02
C MET A 127 15.30 -2.76 -5.28
N ASP A 128 15.91 -3.34 -4.24
CA ASP A 128 16.63 -4.61 -4.30
C ASP A 128 15.66 -5.77 -4.54
N ILE A 129 14.56 -5.86 -3.77
CA ILE A 129 13.53 -6.91 -3.89
C ILE A 129 12.90 -6.92 -5.27
N HIS A 130 12.58 -5.73 -5.81
CA HIS A 130 11.93 -5.59 -7.12
C HIS A 130 12.91 -5.48 -8.29
N ASN A 131 14.21 -5.55 -8.01
CA ASN A 131 15.28 -5.43 -8.99
C ASN A 131 15.12 -4.19 -9.90
N VAL A 132 14.86 -3.04 -9.26
CA VAL A 132 14.68 -1.74 -9.93
C VAL A 132 15.96 -0.96 -9.80
N LEU A 133 16.37 -0.28 -10.88
CA LEU A 133 17.61 0.50 -10.99
C LEU A 133 18.89 -0.34 -10.85
N GLN A 134 20.00 0.19 -11.36
CA GLN A 134 21.33 -0.39 -11.14
C GLN A 134 21.80 -0.11 -9.70
N PRO A 135 22.70 -0.93 -9.13
CA PRO A 135 23.15 -0.77 -7.74
C PRO A 135 23.62 0.65 -7.39
N HIS A 136 24.38 1.30 -8.27
CA HIS A 136 24.88 2.66 -8.06
C HIS A 136 23.79 3.73 -8.13
N GLU A 137 22.71 3.49 -8.90
CA GLU A 137 21.56 4.39 -9.00
C GLU A 137 20.67 4.30 -7.77
N ARG A 138 20.60 3.11 -7.12
CA ARG A 138 19.79 2.90 -5.91
C ARG A 138 20.27 3.78 -4.77
N GLU A 139 21.59 3.89 -4.58
CA GLU A 139 22.14 4.76 -3.55
C GLU A 139 21.84 6.23 -3.80
N LYS A 140 22.00 6.69 -5.05
CA LYS A 140 21.59 8.04 -5.44
C LYS A 140 20.11 8.29 -5.15
N ARG A 141 19.26 7.31 -5.49
CA ARG A 141 17.82 7.38 -5.20
C ARG A 141 17.52 7.48 -3.71
N VAL A 142 18.26 6.78 -2.85
CA VAL A 142 18.11 6.90 -1.38
C VAL A 142 18.36 8.33 -0.93
N TYR A 143 19.43 8.99 -1.39
CA TYR A 143 19.71 10.38 -1.01
C TYR A 143 18.66 11.35 -1.54
N ASP A 144 18.11 11.12 -2.75
CA ASP A 144 16.99 11.90 -3.28
C ASP A 144 15.74 11.75 -2.41
N LEU A 145 15.43 10.53 -1.95
CA LEU A 145 14.30 10.25 -1.08
C LEU A 145 14.45 10.95 0.28
N LEU A 146 15.64 10.89 0.89
CA LEU A 146 15.93 11.59 2.15
C LEU A 146 15.72 13.11 2.00
N SER A 147 16.20 13.69 0.90
CA SER A 147 16.00 15.11 0.60
C SER A 147 14.51 15.46 0.48
N ARG A 148 13.73 14.64 -0.23
CA ARG A 148 12.28 14.85 -0.40
C ARG A 148 11.50 14.87 0.91
N VAL A 149 11.94 14.09 1.91
CA VAL A 149 11.29 14.07 3.23
C VAL A 149 11.96 15.01 4.24
N GLY A 150 12.88 15.87 3.81
CA GLY A 150 13.57 16.85 4.65
C GLY A 150 14.50 16.22 5.68
N LEU A 151 15.15 15.12 5.34
CA LEU A 151 16.20 14.49 6.15
C LEU A 151 17.59 14.75 5.56
N PRO A 152 18.62 14.98 6.40
CA PRO A 152 19.97 15.17 5.92
C PRO A 152 20.58 13.86 5.39
N ARG A 153 21.55 13.97 4.48
CA ARG A 153 22.25 12.79 3.92
C ARG A 153 22.88 11.91 5.00
N SER A 154 23.34 12.49 6.10
CA SER A 154 23.91 11.76 7.24
C SER A 154 22.93 10.78 7.87
N ALA A 155 21.61 11.01 7.74
CA ALA A 155 20.58 10.10 8.24
C ALA A 155 20.66 8.71 7.56
N ALA A 156 21.25 8.60 6.37
CA ALA A 156 21.40 7.33 5.67
C ALA A 156 22.25 6.32 6.46
N GLN A 157 23.22 6.79 7.24
CA GLN A 157 24.21 5.96 7.92
C GLN A 157 23.81 5.53 9.34
N VAL A 158 22.66 6.01 9.84
CA VAL A 158 22.20 5.69 11.20
C VAL A 158 21.11 4.63 11.18
N GLU A 159 20.95 3.94 12.29
CA GLU A 159 19.86 3.01 12.54
C GLU A 159 18.60 3.75 13.01
N PRO A 160 17.38 3.21 12.78
CA PRO A 160 16.13 3.82 13.25
C PRO A 160 16.09 4.09 14.75
N THR A 161 16.79 3.31 15.56
CA THR A 161 16.92 3.48 17.02
C THR A 161 17.45 4.85 17.43
N ARG A 162 18.26 5.46 16.57
CA ARG A 162 18.88 6.80 16.79
C ARG A 162 18.04 7.96 16.25
N LEU A 163 16.89 7.67 15.63
CA LEU A 163 16.02 8.68 15.06
C LEU A 163 14.89 9.05 16.02
N SER A 164 14.47 10.30 15.99
CA SER A 164 13.23 10.74 16.65
C SER A 164 12.00 10.07 15.98
N GLY A 165 10.85 10.08 16.67
CA GLY A 165 9.59 9.55 16.12
C GLY A 165 9.22 10.19 14.79
N GLY A 166 9.32 11.53 14.67
CA GLY A 166 9.06 12.23 13.42
C GLY A 166 10.07 11.89 12.30
N GLN A 167 11.34 11.66 12.64
CA GLN A 167 12.33 11.21 11.65
C GLN A 167 12.04 9.77 11.18
N LYS A 168 11.64 8.86 12.07
CA LYS A 168 11.20 7.50 11.71
C LYS A 168 10.01 7.54 10.76
N GLN A 169 9.04 8.40 11.03
CA GLN A 169 7.88 8.58 10.14
C GLN A 169 8.30 9.07 8.76
N ARG A 170 9.23 10.03 8.67
CA ARG A 170 9.77 10.50 7.38
C ARG A 170 10.53 9.41 6.64
N VAL A 171 11.28 8.55 7.34
CA VAL A 171 11.94 7.38 6.72
C VAL A 171 10.90 6.38 6.19
N ALA A 172 9.81 6.11 6.93
CA ALA A 172 8.74 5.23 6.47
C ALA A 172 8.05 5.80 5.21
N ILE A 173 7.81 7.11 5.16
CA ILE A 173 7.30 7.79 3.96
C ILE A 173 8.30 7.67 2.80
N ALA A 174 9.59 7.92 3.04
CA ALA A 174 10.63 7.79 2.03
C ALA A 174 10.70 6.37 1.45
N ARG A 175 10.60 5.35 2.32
CA ARG A 175 10.53 3.95 1.90
C ARG A 175 9.32 3.67 1.02
N ALA A 176 8.16 4.19 1.39
CA ALA A 176 6.95 4.04 0.59
C ALA A 176 7.09 4.66 -0.82
N LEU A 177 7.88 5.72 -0.96
CA LEU A 177 8.14 6.40 -2.23
C LEU A 177 9.28 5.76 -3.06
N ALA A 178 9.97 4.74 -2.54
CA ALA A 178 11.19 4.20 -3.17
C ALA A 178 10.95 3.70 -4.61
N LEU A 179 9.83 3.01 -4.84
CA LEU A 179 9.45 2.44 -6.13
C LEU A 179 8.61 3.39 -7.02
N ASN A 180 8.40 4.63 -6.59
CA ASN A 180 7.52 5.57 -7.28
C ASN A 180 6.11 4.98 -7.49
N PRO A 181 5.41 4.58 -6.42
CA PRO A 181 4.13 3.87 -6.51
C PRO A 181 3.05 4.75 -7.14
N LYS A 182 2.05 4.11 -7.73
CA LYS A 182 0.87 4.77 -8.27
C LYS A 182 -0.20 5.03 -7.21
N LEU A 183 -0.21 4.22 -6.15
CA LEU A 183 -1.12 4.34 -5.02
C LEU A 183 -0.34 4.23 -3.71
N ILE A 184 -0.68 5.09 -2.74
CA ILE A 184 -0.20 5.03 -1.36
C ILE A 184 -1.42 4.96 -0.43
N VAL A 185 -1.39 4.02 0.50
CA VAL A 185 -2.42 3.81 1.53
C VAL A 185 -1.82 3.96 2.91
#